data_535115e0fbd144578612f71843da8ad9
#
_entry.id   535115e0fbd144578612f71843da8ad9
#
_cell.length_a   1.000
_cell.length_b   1.000
_cell.length_c   1.000
_cell.angle_alpha   90.00
_cell.angle_beta   90.00
_cell.angle_gamma   90.00
#
_symmetry.space_group_name_H-M   'P 1'
#
loop_
_entity.id
_entity.type
_entity.pdbx_description
1 polymer ?
#
loop_
_entity_poly.entity_id
_entity_poly.type
_entity_poly.pdbx_seq_one_letter_code
_entity_poly.pdbx_strand_id
1 'polypeptide(L)'
;MKIYLVAKDGLEAQGIRWIIQSHVTGIQLTSFEEVNELSNAIKHEKPDFVIIDMDKWALNDDPLKEVLHNKQIRWLGISSERVFQVAYRGLRLHAEDILFRPFSPADLIKQIQQLRFQIRNHKQIPVSSNKEKADQVYIDYADFFLTDKIHPKPVIMSAFITPNGHTLPYVYETLQVFPFTGKFRFFALSQSILGIHETEELSYFKEECRAFLASWKDQMDEPLALVLNSPAGKSTLKEIYRQTMELTEQVFFEGYDIILSGDERVRWRDMDPFLTPLEQRQWIEMLEKRDTKAIREWVEHEFFTYKKPYPSPDMVRIRLTSVLAQIRRYMKAYKTDEADWEIAYHNVFQQIIRNPVMYQIVSELLTFVTHLLAARNDSLQKGTETLVEKVKDMMEANFWDAQWNLAACAQALRINKSTLSRRFAAESGQSFRDTLHQMRIREAKRLLHDTELSIEEISRLTGYTHQTYFNAKFKQLERCTPFAYRSGIQ
;
A
#
# COMPACT_ATOMS: atom_id res chain seq x y z
N MET A 1 -22.70 -14.66 15.57
CA MET A 1 -22.77 -14.79 14.12
C MET A 1 -22.92 -16.27 13.78
N LYS A 2 -23.93 -16.61 13.00
CA LYS A 2 -24.24 -18.01 12.64
C LYS A 2 -23.79 -18.29 11.22
N ILE A 3 -22.88 -19.27 11.05
CA ILE A 3 -22.30 -19.64 9.75
C ILE A 3 -22.71 -21.07 9.43
N TYR A 4 -23.20 -21.31 8.22
CA TYR A 4 -23.42 -22.63 7.67
C TYR A 4 -22.32 -22.99 6.68
N LEU A 5 -21.84 -24.21 6.71
CA LEU A 5 -20.72 -24.69 5.90
C LEU A 5 -21.06 -25.99 5.18
N VAL A 6 -20.82 -26.02 3.87
CA VAL A 6 -20.65 -27.24 3.10
C VAL A 6 -19.21 -27.28 2.61
N ALA A 7 -18.41 -28.23 3.07
CA ALA A 7 -17.01 -28.42 2.67
C ALA A 7 -16.86 -29.67 1.80
N LYS A 8 -15.67 -29.84 1.20
CA LYS A 8 -15.37 -31.02 0.35
C LYS A 8 -15.53 -32.31 1.09
N ASP A 9 -15.05 -32.38 2.32
CA ASP A 9 -15.14 -33.56 3.19
C ASP A 9 -15.12 -33.14 4.67
N GLY A 10 -15.26 -34.12 5.56
CA GLY A 10 -15.29 -33.90 7.01
C GLY A 10 -13.99 -33.33 7.58
N LEU A 11 -12.83 -33.67 6.99
CA LEU A 11 -11.53 -33.17 7.44
C LEU A 11 -11.38 -31.67 7.10
N GLU A 12 -11.76 -31.25 5.89
CA GLU A 12 -11.78 -29.85 5.52
C GLU A 12 -12.77 -29.06 6.38
N ALA A 13 -13.95 -29.60 6.65
CA ALA A 13 -14.94 -28.98 7.54
C ALA A 13 -14.38 -28.75 8.95
N GLN A 14 -13.65 -29.73 9.50
CA GLN A 14 -12.97 -29.61 10.79
C GLN A 14 -11.84 -28.54 10.74
N GLY A 15 -11.04 -28.57 9.68
CA GLY A 15 -9.97 -27.57 9.46
C GLY A 15 -10.49 -26.15 9.37
N ILE A 16 -11.53 -25.91 8.58
CA ILE A 16 -12.20 -24.60 8.47
C ILE A 16 -12.79 -24.19 9.81
N ARG A 17 -13.44 -25.11 10.52
CA ARG A 17 -13.98 -24.85 11.86
C ARG A 17 -12.89 -24.42 12.84
N TRP A 18 -11.77 -25.14 12.87
CA TRP A 18 -10.65 -24.82 13.75
C TRP A 18 -10.05 -23.45 13.42
N ILE A 19 -9.83 -23.15 12.15
CA ILE A 19 -9.32 -21.85 11.69
C ILE A 19 -10.25 -20.71 12.17
N ILE A 20 -11.55 -20.85 11.94
CA ILE A 20 -12.53 -19.82 12.29
C ILE A 20 -12.61 -19.63 13.81
N GLN A 21 -12.71 -20.72 14.58
CA GLN A 21 -12.85 -20.66 16.06
C GLN A 21 -11.59 -20.15 16.75
N SER A 22 -10.40 -20.43 16.18
CA SER A 22 -9.13 -19.96 16.77
C SER A 22 -8.89 -18.45 16.57
N HIS A 23 -9.49 -17.84 15.55
CA HIS A 23 -9.18 -16.45 15.19
C HIS A 23 -10.37 -15.50 15.32
N VAL A 24 -11.60 -16.01 15.40
CA VAL A 24 -12.79 -15.16 15.44
C VAL A 24 -13.74 -15.63 16.55
N THR A 25 -13.93 -14.80 17.57
CA THR A 25 -14.82 -15.10 18.69
C THR A 25 -16.29 -14.88 18.36
N GLY A 26 -17.18 -15.66 19.02
CA GLY A 26 -18.64 -15.47 18.92
C GLY A 26 -19.28 -15.97 17.62
N ILE A 27 -18.67 -16.97 16.95
CA ILE A 27 -19.21 -17.64 15.78
C ILE A 27 -19.77 -19.00 16.17
N GLN A 28 -21.01 -19.28 15.73
CA GLN A 28 -21.60 -20.61 15.72
C GLN A 28 -21.51 -21.16 14.30
N LEU A 29 -20.73 -22.24 14.09
CA LEU A 29 -20.56 -22.89 12.80
C LEU A 29 -21.24 -24.26 12.79
N THR A 30 -22.17 -24.45 11.84
CA THR A 30 -22.86 -25.71 11.59
C THR A 30 -22.42 -26.20 10.21
N SER A 31 -21.92 -27.43 10.13
CA SER A 31 -21.49 -28.07 8.88
C SER A 31 -22.53 -29.08 8.39
N PHE A 32 -22.69 -29.14 7.09
CA PHE A 32 -23.58 -30.08 6.37
C PHE A 32 -22.73 -30.89 5.37
N GLU A 33 -23.12 -32.13 5.11
CA GLU A 33 -22.43 -33.00 4.17
C GLU A 33 -22.85 -32.70 2.72
N GLU A 34 -24.13 -32.36 2.53
CA GLU A 34 -24.73 -32.16 1.22
C GLU A 34 -25.37 -30.77 1.08
N VAL A 35 -25.36 -30.24 -0.16
CA VAL A 35 -25.99 -28.95 -0.51
C VAL A 35 -27.49 -28.95 -0.26
N ASN A 36 -28.17 -30.09 -0.43
CA ASN A 36 -29.61 -30.23 -0.19
C ASN A 36 -29.97 -30.10 1.30
N GLU A 37 -29.14 -30.60 2.19
CA GLU A 37 -29.32 -30.46 3.63
C GLU A 37 -29.17 -28.98 4.05
N LEU A 38 -28.16 -28.32 3.50
CA LEU A 38 -27.96 -26.89 3.67
C LEU A 38 -29.19 -26.09 3.21
N SER A 39 -29.72 -26.38 2.03
CA SER A 39 -30.91 -25.70 1.49
C SER A 39 -32.13 -25.85 2.41
N ASN A 40 -32.35 -27.05 2.95
CA ASN A 40 -33.43 -27.31 3.90
C ASN A 40 -33.20 -26.58 5.24
N ALA A 41 -32.00 -26.61 5.79
CA ALA A 41 -31.66 -25.92 7.02
C ALA A 41 -31.89 -24.40 6.88
N ILE A 42 -31.53 -23.80 5.76
CA ILE A 42 -31.75 -22.37 5.49
C ILE A 42 -33.24 -22.03 5.43
N LYS A 43 -34.09 -22.91 4.93
CA LYS A 43 -35.57 -22.69 4.94
C LYS A 43 -36.12 -22.54 6.33
N HIS A 44 -35.62 -23.33 7.29
CA HIS A 44 -36.07 -23.29 8.68
C HIS A 44 -35.45 -22.17 9.48
N GLU A 45 -34.16 -21.90 9.29
CA GLU A 45 -33.46 -20.86 10.05
C GLU A 45 -32.47 -20.14 9.16
N LYS A 46 -32.54 -18.80 9.10
CA LYS A 46 -31.64 -17.96 8.30
C LYS A 46 -30.27 -17.82 8.99
N PRO A 47 -29.16 -18.29 8.36
CA PRO A 47 -27.82 -18.00 8.87
C PRO A 47 -27.44 -16.54 8.56
N ASP A 48 -26.43 -16.02 9.26
CA ASP A 48 -25.84 -14.74 8.93
C ASP A 48 -24.96 -14.85 7.67
N PHE A 49 -24.37 -16.04 7.43
CA PHE A 49 -23.44 -16.29 6.33
C PHE A 49 -23.36 -17.78 5.96
N VAL A 50 -23.04 -18.06 4.69
CA VAL A 50 -22.89 -19.45 4.20
C VAL A 50 -21.56 -19.62 3.48
N ILE A 51 -20.87 -20.73 3.70
CA ILE A 51 -19.67 -21.15 2.97
C ILE A 51 -20.03 -22.42 2.19
N ILE A 52 -19.83 -22.42 0.88
CA ILE A 52 -20.30 -23.48 0.00
C ILE A 52 -19.16 -24.02 -0.86
N ASP A 53 -18.94 -25.31 -0.83
CA ASP A 53 -18.12 -26.00 -1.81
C ASP A 53 -18.83 -26.00 -3.18
N MET A 54 -18.27 -25.24 -4.11
CA MET A 54 -18.83 -25.10 -5.45
C MET A 54 -18.63 -26.34 -6.31
N ASP A 55 -17.68 -27.21 -5.96
CA ASP A 55 -17.41 -28.46 -6.66
C ASP A 55 -18.50 -29.50 -6.34
N LYS A 56 -19.14 -29.41 -5.15
CA LYS A 56 -20.31 -30.22 -4.76
C LYS A 56 -21.65 -29.67 -5.25
N TRP A 57 -21.67 -28.43 -5.69
CA TRP A 57 -22.91 -27.76 -6.08
C TRP A 57 -23.20 -27.93 -7.56
N ALA A 58 -24.11 -28.86 -7.90
CA ALA A 58 -24.50 -29.17 -9.28
C ALA A 58 -25.32 -28.03 -9.96
N LEU A 59 -25.23 -27.94 -11.30
CA LEU A 59 -25.72 -26.80 -12.09
C LEU A 59 -27.23 -26.81 -12.41
N ASN A 60 -27.91 -27.91 -12.28
CA ASN A 60 -29.27 -28.10 -12.79
C ASN A 60 -30.32 -28.12 -11.67
N ASP A 61 -31.32 -27.22 -11.77
CA ASP A 61 -32.51 -27.12 -10.92
C ASP A 61 -32.24 -27.09 -9.41
N ASP A 62 -31.65 -26.00 -8.94
CA ASP A 62 -31.14 -25.99 -7.59
C ASP A 62 -32.00 -25.13 -6.64
N PRO A 63 -32.67 -25.77 -5.66
CA PRO A 63 -33.45 -25.10 -4.64
C PRO A 63 -32.60 -24.14 -3.79
N LEU A 64 -31.29 -24.34 -3.70
CA LEU A 64 -30.41 -23.47 -2.94
C LEU A 64 -30.30 -22.08 -3.58
N LYS A 65 -30.24 -22.00 -4.91
CA LYS A 65 -30.19 -20.72 -5.63
C LYS A 65 -31.37 -19.82 -5.29
N GLU A 66 -32.59 -20.38 -5.33
CA GLU A 66 -33.80 -19.63 -4.98
C GLU A 66 -33.80 -19.21 -3.52
N VAL A 67 -33.35 -20.08 -2.61
CA VAL A 67 -33.31 -19.80 -1.17
C VAL A 67 -32.28 -18.73 -0.83
N LEU A 68 -31.10 -18.75 -1.44
CA LEU A 68 -30.08 -17.72 -1.25
C LEU A 68 -30.56 -16.36 -1.75
N HIS A 69 -31.19 -16.33 -2.93
CA HIS A 69 -31.70 -15.10 -3.52
C HIS A 69 -32.90 -14.53 -2.73
N ASN A 70 -33.90 -15.36 -2.46
CA ASN A 70 -35.12 -14.92 -1.79
C ASN A 70 -34.88 -14.45 -0.34
N LYS A 71 -33.93 -15.06 0.36
CA LYS A 71 -33.57 -14.70 1.73
C LYS A 71 -32.43 -13.69 1.80
N GLN A 72 -31.89 -13.25 0.67
CA GLN A 72 -30.74 -12.33 0.59
C GLN A 72 -29.59 -12.78 1.53
N ILE A 73 -29.17 -14.04 1.37
CA ILE A 73 -28.12 -14.63 2.20
C ILE A 73 -26.79 -14.41 1.50
N ARG A 74 -25.82 -13.88 2.23
CA ARG A 74 -24.45 -13.73 1.77
C ARG A 74 -23.73 -15.05 1.83
N TRP A 75 -22.88 -15.35 0.84
CA TRP A 75 -22.18 -16.59 0.77
C TRP A 75 -20.82 -16.49 0.12
N LEU A 76 -19.90 -17.39 0.53
CA LEU A 76 -18.54 -17.54 0.03
C LEU A 76 -18.42 -18.89 -0.69
N GLY A 77 -17.87 -18.87 -1.89
CA GLY A 77 -17.56 -20.09 -2.63
C GLY A 77 -16.18 -20.64 -2.26
N ILE A 78 -16.05 -21.98 -2.25
CA ILE A 78 -14.76 -22.66 -2.23
C ILE A 78 -14.72 -23.60 -3.44
N SER A 79 -13.62 -23.60 -4.23
CA SER A 79 -13.47 -24.50 -5.38
C SER A 79 -12.04 -24.97 -5.56
N SER A 80 -11.87 -26.18 -6.12
CA SER A 80 -10.59 -26.71 -6.56
C SER A 80 -10.22 -26.25 -7.98
N GLU A 81 -11.21 -25.86 -8.76
CA GLU A 81 -11.06 -25.52 -10.17
C GLU A 81 -10.87 -24.01 -10.39
N ARG A 82 -9.70 -23.60 -10.86
CA ARG A 82 -9.40 -22.22 -11.23
C ARG A 82 -9.78 -21.90 -12.69
N VAL A 83 -11.05 -22.11 -13.01
CA VAL A 83 -11.57 -21.89 -14.36
C VAL A 83 -12.57 -20.74 -14.39
N PHE A 84 -12.64 -20.05 -15.53
CA PHE A 84 -13.56 -18.93 -15.73
C PHE A 84 -15.02 -19.27 -15.38
N GLN A 85 -15.48 -20.48 -15.67
CA GLN A 85 -16.85 -20.91 -15.39
C GLN A 85 -17.21 -20.86 -13.91
N VAL A 86 -16.29 -21.22 -13.00
CA VAL A 86 -16.49 -21.15 -11.54
C VAL A 86 -16.62 -19.70 -11.09
N ALA A 87 -15.72 -18.84 -11.56
CA ALA A 87 -15.76 -17.40 -11.24
C ALA A 87 -17.04 -16.73 -11.78
N TYR A 88 -17.40 -17.03 -13.03
CA TYR A 88 -18.62 -16.52 -13.65
C TYR A 88 -19.90 -16.99 -12.92
N ARG A 89 -19.92 -18.24 -12.47
CA ARG A 89 -21.02 -18.80 -11.68
C ARG A 89 -21.16 -18.10 -10.33
N GLY A 90 -20.06 -17.88 -9.61
CA GLY A 90 -20.06 -17.13 -8.36
C GLY A 90 -20.61 -15.71 -8.57
N LEU A 91 -20.17 -15.05 -9.61
CA LEU A 91 -20.61 -13.71 -9.96
C LEU A 91 -22.11 -13.66 -10.28
N ARG A 92 -22.63 -14.63 -11.08
CA ARG A 92 -24.06 -14.75 -11.40
C ARG A 92 -24.95 -15.01 -10.19
N LEU A 93 -24.43 -15.71 -9.20
CA LEU A 93 -25.14 -16.09 -7.98
C LEU A 93 -24.84 -15.14 -6.81
N HIS A 94 -24.20 -14.02 -7.07
CA HIS A 94 -23.86 -13.00 -6.08
C HIS A 94 -23.07 -13.55 -4.90
N ALA A 95 -22.06 -14.39 -5.17
CA ALA A 95 -21.08 -14.74 -4.16
C ALA A 95 -20.31 -13.50 -3.72
N GLU A 96 -20.01 -13.37 -2.44
CA GLU A 96 -19.17 -12.29 -1.94
C GLU A 96 -17.72 -12.45 -2.44
N ASP A 97 -17.22 -13.71 -2.47
CA ASP A 97 -15.92 -14.06 -3.05
C ASP A 97 -15.85 -15.58 -3.32
N ILE A 98 -14.78 -16.01 -3.99
CA ILE A 98 -14.46 -17.41 -4.21
C ILE A 98 -13.03 -17.70 -3.80
N LEU A 99 -12.86 -18.60 -2.83
CA LEU A 99 -11.54 -19.11 -2.43
C LEU A 99 -11.17 -20.34 -3.24
N PHE A 100 -10.01 -20.30 -3.89
CA PHE A 100 -9.50 -21.44 -4.65
C PHE A 100 -8.50 -22.24 -3.83
N ARG A 101 -8.69 -23.57 -3.80
CA ARG A 101 -7.76 -24.49 -3.16
C ARG A 101 -6.41 -24.56 -3.88
N PRO A 102 -5.27 -24.66 -3.15
CA PRO A 102 -5.16 -24.45 -1.72
C PRO A 102 -5.25 -22.95 -1.36
N PHE A 103 -6.01 -22.62 -0.31
CA PHE A 103 -6.09 -21.28 0.25
C PHE A 103 -5.41 -21.23 1.63
N SER A 104 -4.90 -20.05 2.00
CA SER A 104 -4.29 -19.89 3.31
C SER A 104 -5.34 -19.65 4.40
N PRO A 105 -5.06 -20.03 5.68
CA PRO A 105 -5.92 -19.66 6.80
C PRO A 105 -6.18 -18.15 6.86
N ALA A 106 -5.18 -17.33 6.51
CA ALA A 106 -5.28 -15.88 6.50
C ALA A 106 -6.31 -15.36 5.49
N ASP A 107 -6.41 -15.98 4.29
CA ASP A 107 -7.38 -15.60 3.27
C ASP A 107 -8.81 -15.85 3.76
N LEU A 108 -9.06 -17.02 4.37
CA LEU A 108 -10.37 -17.35 4.92
C LEU A 108 -10.77 -16.40 6.06
N ILE A 109 -9.84 -16.13 6.97
CA ILE A 109 -10.08 -15.22 8.11
C ILE A 109 -10.38 -13.80 7.61
N LYS A 110 -9.61 -13.32 6.64
CA LYS A 110 -9.82 -12.01 6.01
C LYS A 110 -11.23 -11.87 5.46
N GLN A 111 -11.71 -12.85 4.71
CA GLN A 111 -13.06 -12.86 4.14
C GLN A 111 -14.14 -12.84 5.24
N ILE A 112 -13.97 -13.67 6.29
CA ILE A 112 -14.94 -13.72 7.39
C ILE A 112 -14.96 -12.41 8.20
N GLN A 113 -13.81 -11.79 8.42
CA GLN A 113 -13.72 -10.50 9.12
C GLN A 113 -14.38 -9.37 8.31
N GLN A 114 -14.14 -9.31 7.01
CA GLN A 114 -14.81 -8.36 6.11
C GLN A 114 -16.32 -8.51 6.14
N LEU A 115 -16.81 -9.75 6.08
CA LEU A 115 -18.24 -10.04 6.11
C LEU A 115 -18.86 -9.73 7.48
N ARG A 116 -18.16 -10.03 8.57
CA ARG A 116 -18.61 -9.69 9.93
C ARG A 116 -18.76 -8.17 10.11
N PHE A 117 -17.84 -7.43 9.56
CA PHE A 117 -17.88 -5.96 9.54
C PHE A 117 -19.11 -5.45 8.77
N GLN A 118 -19.35 -5.97 7.57
CA GLN A 118 -20.49 -5.60 6.75
C GLN A 118 -21.84 -5.97 7.40
N ILE A 119 -21.93 -7.14 8.06
CA ILE A 119 -23.15 -7.58 8.75
C ILE A 119 -23.44 -6.72 10.00
N ARG A 120 -22.40 -6.29 10.73
CA ARG A 120 -22.55 -5.37 11.87
C ARG A 120 -23.09 -4.01 11.45
N ASN A 121 -22.58 -3.48 10.37
CA ASN A 121 -23.01 -2.18 9.84
C ASN A 121 -24.46 -2.19 9.33
N HIS A 122 -24.92 -3.31 8.75
CA HIS A 122 -26.34 -3.46 8.39
C HIS A 122 -27.30 -3.55 9.60
N LYS A 123 -26.84 -4.03 10.76
CA LYS A 123 -27.67 -4.10 11.98
C LYS A 123 -27.75 -2.78 12.75
N GLN A 124 -26.90 -1.79 12.46
CA GLN A 124 -26.87 -0.50 13.15
C GLN A 124 -27.54 0.64 12.40
N ILE A 125 -28.09 0.41 11.21
CA ILE A 125 -28.93 1.42 10.55
C ILE A 125 -30.35 1.24 11.10
N PRO A 126 -30.86 2.16 11.96
CA PRO A 126 -32.27 2.14 12.33
C PRO A 126 -33.08 2.39 11.07
N VAL A 127 -34.00 1.49 10.75
CA VAL A 127 -35.02 1.71 9.75
C VAL A 127 -35.91 2.82 10.26
N SER A 128 -35.53 4.07 10.07
CA SER A 128 -36.40 5.20 10.27
C SER A 128 -37.42 5.26 9.13
N SER A 129 -38.63 5.07 9.54
CA SER A 129 -39.94 5.25 8.86
C SER A 129 -39.96 5.90 7.47
N ASN A 130 -40.60 5.17 6.57
CA ASN A 130 -41.28 5.45 5.31
C ASN A 130 -41.83 6.88 5.07
N LYS A 131 -41.01 7.92 4.92
CA LYS A 131 -41.48 9.16 4.29
C LYS A 131 -40.43 9.95 3.49
N GLU A 132 -39.14 9.57 3.51
CA GLU A 132 -38.08 10.25 2.73
C GLU A 132 -37.51 9.43 1.55
N LYS A 133 -38.21 8.39 1.12
CA LYS A 133 -37.75 7.46 0.08
C LYS A 133 -37.90 7.93 -1.36
N ALA A 134 -38.40 9.12 -1.63
CA ALA A 134 -38.65 9.56 -3.00
C ALA A 134 -37.45 10.21 -3.72
N ASP A 135 -36.41 10.63 -3.00
CA ASP A 135 -35.28 11.41 -3.57
C ASP A 135 -33.89 10.80 -3.39
N GLN A 136 -33.74 9.58 -2.86
CA GLN A 136 -32.44 8.95 -2.75
C GLN A 136 -32.12 8.05 -3.95
N VAL A 137 -31.23 8.51 -4.82
CA VAL A 137 -30.64 7.65 -5.86
C VAL A 137 -29.88 6.52 -5.18
N TYR A 138 -30.36 5.30 -5.35
CA TYR A 138 -29.66 4.12 -4.84
C TYR A 138 -28.42 3.87 -5.70
N ILE A 139 -27.25 3.82 -5.06
CA ILE A 139 -25.95 3.50 -5.67
C ILE A 139 -25.44 2.23 -5.00
N ASP A 140 -25.02 1.26 -5.79
CA ASP A 140 -24.37 0.04 -5.34
C ASP A 140 -23.02 -0.21 -6.05
N TYR A 141 -22.33 -1.28 -5.68
CA TYR A 141 -21.04 -1.63 -6.27
C TYR A 141 -21.13 -1.90 -7.79
N ALA A 142 -22.27 -2.39 -8.28
CA ALA A 142 -22.45 -2.65 -9.71
C ALA A 142 -22.42 -1.37 -10.54
N ASP A 143 -22.80 -0.23 -9.96
CA ASP A 143 -22.79 1.06 -10.65
C ASP A 143 -21.37 1.55 -10.98
N PHE A 144 -20.34 1.05 -10.29
CA PHE A 144 -18.94 1.38 -10.57
C PHE A 144 -18.30 0.51 -11.65
N PHE A 145 -18.82 -0.70 -11.86
CA PHE A 145 -18.15 -1.69 -12.71
C PHE A 145 -18.97 -2.10 -13.93
N LEU A 146 -20.29 -2.21 -13.77
CA LEU A 146 -21.14 -2.93 -14.72
C LEU A 146 -22.18 -2.07 -15.42
N THR A 147 -22.60 -0.96 -14.82
CA THR A 147 -23.70 -0.15 -15.37
C THR A 147 -23.21 1.19 -15.91
N ASP A 148 -23.90 1.72 -16.90
CA ASP A 148 -23.65 3.05 -17.43
C ASP A 148 -24.59 4.10 -16.77
N LYS A 149 -24.78 3.97 -15.46
CA LYS A 149 -25.65 4.85 -14.67
C LYS A 149 -25.03 6.23 -14.52
N ILE A 150 -25.78 7.24 -14.89
CA ILE A 150 -25.43 8.63 -14.67
C ILE A 150 -26.12 9.10 -13.39
N HIS A 151 -25.36 9.70 -12.49
CA HIS A 151 -25.96 10.30 -11.30
C HIS A 151 -26.70 11.59 -11.68
N PRO A 152 -27.97 11.80 -11.19
CA PRO A 152 -28.77 12.95 -11.58
C PRO A 152 -28.22 14.29 -11.09
N LYS A 153 -27.40 14.28 -10.04
CA LYS A 153 -26.72 15.45 -9.48
C LYS A 153 -25.22 15.36 -9.72
N PRO A 154 -24.53 16.50 -9.76
CA PRO A 154 -23.06 16.49 -9.72
C PRO A 154 -22.55 15.75 -8.49
N VAL A 155 -21.52 14.96 -8.69
CA VAL A 155 -20.89 14.18 -7.62
C VAL A 155 -19.39 14.35 -7.67
N ILE A 156 -18.79 14.46 -6.49
CA ILE A 156 -17.36 14.29 -6.30
C ILE A 156 -17.12 12.85 -5.85
N MET A 157 -16.26 12.14 -6.54
CA MET A 157 -15.79 10.83 -6.09
C MET A 157 -14.45 10.99 -5.41
N SER A 158 -14.34 10.48 -4.21
CA SER A 158 -13.08 10.44 -3.46
C SER A 158 -12.58 9.01 -3.33
N ALA A 159 -11.26 8.84 -3.30
CA ALA A 159 -10.61 7.58 -2.95
C ALA A 159 -9.64 7.82 -1.80
N PHE A 160 -9.75 6.99 -0.77
CA PHE A 160 -8.87 6.98 0.39
C PHE A 160 -7.98 5.74 0.28
N ILE A 161 -6.68 5.93 0.21
CA ILE A 161 -5.70 4.86 0.00
C ILE A 161 -4.58 4.94 1.01
N THR A 162 -4.14 3.78 1.47
CA THR A 162 -3.04 3.61 2.42
C THR A 162 -2.06 2.56 1.89
N PRO A 163 -0.76 2.65 2.20
CA PRO A 163 0.22 1.66 1.77
C PRO A 163 -0.05 0.28 2.36
N ASN A 164 -0.72 0.23 3.51
CA ASN A 164 -1.05 -0.99 4.22
C ASN A 164 -2.57 -1.26 4.18
N GLY A 165 -3.01 -2.19 3.33
CA GLY A 165 -4.42 -2.53 3.19
C GLY A 165 -5.12 -3.00 4.49
N HIS A 166 -4.36 -3.43 5.50
CA HIS A 166 -4.92 -3.80 6.81
C HIS A 166 -5.44 -2.58 7.60
N THR A 167 -5.03 -1.37 7.23
CA THR A 167 -5.47 -0.13 7.86
C THR A 167 -6.81 0.37 7.30
N LEU A 168 -7.23 -0.07 6.11
CA LEU A 168 -8.47 0.37 5.48
C LEU A 168 -9.73 0.23 6.35
N PRO A 169 -9.92 -0.83 7.16
CA PRO A 169 -11.06 -0.90 8.07
C PRO A 169 -11.10 0.26 9.08
N TYR A 170 -9.95 0.67 9.61
CA TYR A 170 -9.86 1.80 10.55
C TYR A 170 -10.13 3.13 9.85
N VAL A 171 -9.63 3.31 8.61
CA VAL A 171 -9.96 4.47 7.78
C VAL A 171 -11.46 4.55 7.57
N TYR A 172 -12.11 3.42 7.24
CA TYR A 172 -13.55 3.37 7.03
C TYR A 172 -14.33 3.73 8.31
N GLU A 173 -13.95 3.19 9.47
CA GLU A 173 -14.58 3.53 10.76
C GLU A 173 -14.44 5.02 11.07
N THR A 174 -13.25 5.59 10.88
CA THR A 174 -13.00 7.02 11.11
C THR A 174 -13.82 7.90 10.17
N LEU A 175 -13.93 7.51 8.88
CA LEU A 175 -14.76 8.21 7.89
C LEU A 175 -16.25 8.23 8.27
N GLN A 176 -16.76 7.17 8.90
CA GLN A 176 -18.17 7.08 9.34
C GLN A 176 -18.50 8.02 10.49
N VAL A 177 -17.51 8.36 11.31
CA VAL A 177 -17.70 9.19 12.52
C VAL A 177 -17.32 10.64 12.25
N PHE A 178 -16.46 10.92 11.26
CA PHE A 178 -16.02 12.26 10.96
C PHE A 178 -17.18 13.13 10.46
N PRO A 179 -17.36 14.37 10.98
CA PRO A 179 -18.50 15.22 10.69
C PRO A 179 -18.37 15.93 9.34
N PHE A 180 -18.37 15.19 8.25
CA PHE A 180 -18.47 15.78 6.90
C PHE A 180 -19.83 16.46 6.71
N THR A 181 -19.84 17.57 5.98
CA THR A 181 -21.05 18.29 5.66
C THR A 181 -21.71 17.72 4.40
N GLY A 182 -22.98 17.34 4.47
CA GLY A 182 -23.72 16.84 3.33
C GLY A 182 -23.97 15.34 3.31
N LYS A 183 -24.35 14.81 2.15
CA LYS A 183 -24.67 13.38 1.98
C LYS A 183 -23.47 12.63 1.43
N PHE A 184 -22.87 11.82 2.28
CA PHE A 184 -21.77 10.92 1.93
C PHE A 184 -22.22 9.48 1.86
N ARG A 185 -21.60 8.73 0.94
CA ARG A 185 -21.65 7.28 0.91
C ARG A 185 -20.25 6.74 0.71
N PHE A 186 -19.84 5.83 1.59
CA PHE A 186 -18.54 5.17 1.52
C PHE A 186 -18.70 3.72 1.10
N PHE A 187 -17.81 3.27 0.21
CA PHE A 187 -17.74 1.92 -0.33
C PHE A 187 -16.35 1.36 -0.10
N ALA A 188 -16.25 0.29 0.67
CA ALA A 188 -14.97 -0.36 0.92
C ALA A 188 -14.59 -1.27 -0.26
N LEU A 189 -13.45 -1.02 -0.88
CA LEU A 189 -12.82 -1.87 -1.88
C LEU A 189 -11.63 -2.60 -1.28
N SER A 190 -11.03 -3.51 -2.04
CA SER A 190 -9.88 -4.31 -1.56
C SER A 190 -8.63 -3.48 -1.26
N GLN A 191 -8.44 -2.36 -1.96
CA GLN A 191 -7.23 -1.53 -1.84
C GLN A 191 -7.52 -0.05 -1.54
N SER A 192 -8.79 0.33 -1.41
CA SER A 192 -9.19 1.72 -1.18
C SER A 192 -10.59 1.80 -0.58
N ILE A 193 -10.94 2.95 -0.04
CA ILE A 193 -12.31 3.29 0.29
C ILE A 193 -12.74 4.39 -0.67
N LEU A 194 -13.85 4.15 -1.38
CA LEU A 194 -14.47 5.17 -2.22
C LEU A 194 -15.47 5.95 -1.41
N GLY A 195 -15.50 7.27 -1.62
CA GLY A 195 -16.56 8.14 -1.15
C GLY A 195 -17.27 8.80 -2.33
N ILE A 196 -18.60 8.89 -2.25
CA ILE A 196 -19.39 9.69 -3.17
C ILE A 196 -20.05 10.82 -2.39
N HIS A 197 -19.83 12.03 -2.87
CA HIS A 197 -20.37 13.25 -2.28
C HIS A 197 -21.20 14.01 -3.29
N GLU A 198 -22.47 14.29 -2.97
CA GLU A 198 -23.40 15.08 -3.80
C GLU A 198 -23.14 16.57 -3.59
N THR A 199 -22.15 17.17 -4.29
CA THR A 199 -21.82 18.59 -4.26
C THR A 199 -21.18 19.05 -5.56
N GLU A 200 -21.29 20.34 -5.85
CA GLU A 200 -20.58 21.02 -6.93
C GLU A 200 -19.31 21.77 -6.40
N GLU A 201 -19.21 21.96 -5.10
CA GLU A 201 -18.16 22.79 -4.49
C GLU A 201 -16.94 21.95 -4.07
N LEU A 202 -16.05 21.69 -5.01
CA LEU A 202 -14.80 20.94 -4.76
C LEU A 202 -13.90 21.64 -3.72
N SER A 203 -13.84 22.98 -3.73
CA SER A 203 -13.00 23.74 -2.81
C SER A 203 -13.37 23.53 -1.35
N TYR A 204 -14.66 23.60 -1.03
CA TYR A 204 -15.15 23.38 0.33
C TYR A 204 -14.89 21.93 0.78
N PHE A 205 -15.22 20.96 -0.07
CA PHE A 205 -14.98 19.56 0.24
C PHE A 205 -13.48 19.25 0.43
N LYS A 206 -12.62 19.91 -0.31
CA LYS A 206 -11.16 19.77 -0.16
C LYS A 206 -10.68 20.24 1.22
N GLU A 207 -11.25 21.32 1.78
CA GLU A 207 -10.94 21.75 3.14
C GLU A 207 -11.40 20.75 4.21
N GLU A 208 -12.59 20.16 4.05
CA GLU A 208 -13.04 19.09 4.95
C GLU A 208 -12.12 17.87 4.88
N CYS A 209 -11.67 17.50 3.69
CA CYS A 209 -10.68 16.43 3.50
C CYS A 209 -9.33 16.77 4.17
N ARG A 210 -8.89 18.03 4.15
CA ARG A 210 -7.69 18.47 4.90
C ARG A 210 -7.88 18.32 6.40
N ALA A 211 -9.02 18.72 6.92
CA ALA A 211 -9.35 18.56 8.33
C ALA A 211 -9.40 17.09 8.72
N PHE A 212 -10.00 16.24 7.87
CA PHE A 212 -10.00 14.80 8.06
C PHE A 212 -8.57 14.22 8.10
N LEU A 213 -7.72 14.57 7.12
CA LEU A 213 -6.35 14.08 7.04
C LEU A 213 -5.52 14.53 8.27
N ALA A 214 -5.71 15.77 8.74
CA ALA A 214 -5.08 16.26 9.95
C ALA A 214 -5.52 15.45 11.19
N SER A 215 -6.84 15.23 11.35
CA SER A 215 -7.39 14.40 12.43
C SER A 215 -6.92 12.96 12.37
N TRP A 216 -6.77 12.40 11.17
CA TRP A 216 -6.22 11.06 10.97
C TRP A 216 -4.77 10.97 11.45
N LYS A 217 -3.92 11.93 11.07
CA LYS A 217 -2.52 12.00 11.49
C LYS A 217 -2.35 12.13 13.01
N ASP A 218 -3.27 12.82 13.68
CA ASP A 218 -3.24 12.97 15.13
C ASP A 218 -3.60 11.66 15.87
N GLN A 219 -4.40 10.81 15.25
CA GLN A 219 -4.91 9.57 15.84
C GLN A 219 -4.11 8.33 15.45
N MET A 220 -3.60 8.30 14.24
CA MET A 220 -2.94 7.15 13.63
C MET A 220 -1.63 7.56 12.96
N ASP A 221 -0.56 6.80 13.23
CA ASP A 221 0.76 7.01 12.59
C ASP A 221 0.87 6.26 11.23
N GLU A 222 -0.27 6.11 10.54
CA GLU A 222 -0.34 5.42 9.25
C GLU A 222 -0.59 6.41 8.11
N PRO A 223 0.24 6.38 7.05
CA PRO A 223 0.10 7.29 5.94
C PRO A 223 -1.22 7.09 5.17
N LEU A 224 -1.85 8.19 4.76
CA LEU A 224 -3.10 8.18 4.03
C LEU A 224 -3.05 9.19 2.88
N ALA A 225 -3.41 8.77 1.67
CA ALA A 225 -3.61 9.69 0.55
C ALA A 225 -5.09 9.76 0.18
N LEU A 226 -5.53 10.97 -0.12
CA LEU A 226 -6.87 11.27 -0.57
C LEU A 226 -6.83 11.73 -2.02
N VAL A 227 -7.68 11.15 -2.84
CA VAL A 227 -7.84 11.53 -4.25
C VAL A 227 -9.26 11.99 -4.46
N LEU A 228 -9.42 13.18 -5.03
CA LEU A 228 -10.71 13.82 -5.29
C LEU A 228 -10.88 13.99 -6.80
N ASN A 229 -11.93 13.40 -7.35
CA ASN A 229 -12.28 13.54 -8.75
C ASN A 229 -13.64 14.25 -8.87
N SER A 230 -13.63 15.40 -9.53
CA SER A 230 -14.83 16.20 -9.83
C SER A 230 -14.94 16.38 -11.34
N PRO A 231 -15.51 15.39 -12.05
CA PRO A 231 -15.55 15.42 -13.50
C PRO A 231 -16.42 16.58 -14.02
N ALA A 232 -15.92 17.27 -15.03
CA ALA A 232 -16.69 18.27 -15.74
C ALA A 232 -17.75 17.60 -16.63
N GLY A 233 -19.03 17.86 -16.36
CA GLY A 233 -20.14 17.38 -17.19
C GLY A 233 -20.80 16.08 -16.72
N LYS A 234 -21.63 15.49 -17.61
CA LYS A 234 -22.39 14.27 -17.33
C LYS A 234 -21.53 13.04 -17.64
N SER A 235 -20.95 12.44 -16.62
CA SER A 235 -20.21 11.19 -16.72
C SER A 235 -20.94 10.06 -15.99
N THR A 236 -20.77 8.82 -16.44
CA THR A 236 -21.27 7.66 -15.72
C THR A 236 -20.44 7.41 -14.46
N LEU A 237 -21.05 6.80 -13.43
CA LEU A 237 -20.33 6.44 -12.20
C LEU A 237 -19.11 5.54 -12.49
N LYS A 238 -19.23 4.67 -13.49
CA LYS A 238 -18.14 3.82 -13.98
C LYS A 238 -16.97 4.62 -14.58
N GLU A 239 -17.27 5.66 -15.36
CA GLU A 239 -16.20 6.54 -15.90
C GLU A 239 -15.54 7.35 -14.80
N ILE A 240 -16.32 7.91 -13.87
CA ILE A 240 -15.81 8.65 -12.72
C ILE A 240 -14.93 7.75 -11.87
N TYR A 241 -15.37 6.52 -11.61
CA TYR A 241 -14.59 5.52 -10.88
C TYR A 241 -13.24 5.25 -11.56
N ARG A 242 -13.25 4.97 -12.88
CA ARG A 242 -12.03 4.71 -13.62
C ARG A 242 -11.06 5.89 -13.56
N GLN A 243 -11.54 7.11 -13.77
CA GLN A 243 -10.74 8.32 -13.67
C GLN A 243 -10.18 8.53 -12.26
N THR A 244 -11.00 8.24 -11.23
CA THR A 244 -10.54 8.31 -9.83
C THR A 244 -9.43 7.30 -9.56
N MET A 245 -9.54 6.08 -10.07
CA MET A 245 -8.49 5.06 -9.94
C MET A 245 -7.22 5.45 -10.70
N GLU A 246 -7.33 6.00 -11.91
CA GLU A 246 -6.20 6.54 -12.67
C GLU A 246 -5.48 7.67 -11.89
N LEU A 247 -6.23 8.54 -11.19
CA LEU A 247 -5.65 9.57 -10.33
C LEU A 247 -4.92 8.98 -9.12
N THR A 248 -5.39 7.85 -8.57
CA THR A 248 -4.69 7.21 -7.44
C THR A 248 -3.30 6.73 -7.80
N GLU A 249 -3.05 6.41 -9.08
CA GLU A 249 -1.72 5.99 -9.54
C GLU A 249 -0.67 7.10 -9.42
N GLN A 250 -1.08 8.39 -9.35
CA GLN A 250 -0.14 9.49 -9.13
C GLN A 250 0.49 9.46 -7.73
N VAL A 251 -0.11 8.77 -6.76
CA VAL A 251 0.46 8.56 -5.42
C VAL A 251 1.80 7.83 -5.50
N PHE A 252 2.03 7.06 -6.55
CA PHE A 252 3.33 6.44 -6.81
C PHE A 252 4.48 7.46 -6.87
N PHE A 253 4.22 8.66 -7.39
CA PHE A 253 5.19 9.75 -7.51
C PHE A 253 5.12 10.74 -6.36
N GLU A 254 3.91 11.08 -5.93
CA GLU A 254 3.64 12.13 -4.95
C GLU A 254 3.75 11.64 -3.49
N GLY A 255 3.64 10.31 -3.27
CA GLY A 255 3.62 9.72 -1.93
C GLY A 255 2.26 9.83 -1.24
N TYR A 256 2.29 9.66 0.09
CA TYR A 256 1.11 9.70 0.95
C TYR A 256 1.02 11.02 1.74
N ASP A 257 -0.02 11.16 2.53
CA ASP A 257 -0.37 12.32 3.36
C ASP A 257 -0.66 13.58 2.54
N ILE A 258 -1.23 13.37 1.38
CA ILE A 258 -1.57 14.38 0.39
C ILE A 258 -3.03 14.29 -0.02
N ILE A 259 -3.50 15.37 -0.63
CA ILE A 259 -4.79 15.42 -1.31
C ILE A 259 -4.54 15.75 -2.77
N LEU A 260 -4.73 14.75 -3.62
CA LEU A 260 -4.74 14.92 -5.08
C LEU A 260 -6.13 15.29 -5.53
N SER A 261 -6.23 16.24 -6.45
CA SER A 261 -7.52 16.61 -7.05
C SER A 261 -7.36 16.72 -8.55
N GLY A 262 -8.34 16.20 -9.29
CA GLY A 262 -8.42 16.28 -10.75
C GLY A 262 -9.86 16.39 -11.21
N ASP A 263 -10.04 17.02 -12.36
CA ASP A 263 -11.30 17.21 -13.08
C ASP A 263 -11.24 16.66 -14.51
N GLU A 264 -10.03 16.28 -14.94
CA GLU A 264 -9.74 15.72 -16.24
C GLU A 264 -9.11 14.32 -16.13
N ARG A 265 -9.06 13.60 -17.25
CA ARG A 265 -8.34 12.33 -17.36
C ARG A 265 -6.86 12.54 -17.14
N VAL A 266 -6.24 11.63 -16.41
CA VAL A 266 -4.79 11.59 -16.25
C VAL A 266 -4.15 11.36 -17.62
N ARG A 267 -3.20 12.23 -17.96
CA ARG A 267 -2.36 12.06 -19.15
C ARG A 267 -1.02 11.53 -18.69
N TRP A 268 -0.65 10.37 -19.21
CA TRP A 268 0.66 9.79 -18.98
C TRP A 268 1.62 10.20 -20.08
N ARG A 269 2.86 10.50 -19.70
CA ARG A 269 3.92 10.79 -20.66
C ARG A 269 4.48 9.49 -21.20
N ASP A 270 4.68 9.40 -22.51
CA ASP A 270 5.39 8.29 -23.12
C ASP A 270 6.86 8.28 -22.69
N MET A 271 7.36 7.10 -22.36
CA MET A 271 8.77 6.85 -22.10
C MET A 271 9.16 5.46 -22.56
N ASP A 272 10.40 5.28 -22.97
CA ASP A 272 10.96 3.96 -23.19
C ASP A 272 11.26 3.32 -21.83
N PRO A 273 10.59 2.21 -21.46
CA PRO A 273 10.80 1.57 -20.17
C PRO A 273 12.10 0.78 -20.10
N PHE A 274 12.80 0.57 -21.24
CA PHE A 274 14.03 -0.19 -21.28
C PHE A 274 15.25 0.73 -21.30
N LEU A 275 16.36 0.24 -20.76
CA LEU A 275 17.63 0.92 -20.89
C LEU A 275 18.13 0.82 -22.32
N THR A 276 18.51 1.95 -22.90
CA THR A 276 19.19 2.00 -24.19
C THR A 276 20.54 1.28 -24.15
N PRO A 277 21.11 0.86 -25.27
CA PRO A 277 22.45 0.25 -25.28
C PRO A 277 23.54 1.12 -24.66
N LEU A 278 23.40 2.46 -24.76
CA LEU A 278 24.32 3.41 -24.15
C LEU A 278 24.21 3.39 -22.61
N GLU A 279 22.99 3.47 -22.08
CA GLU A 279 22.73 3.41 -20.66
C GLU A 279 23.16 2.07 -20.06
N GLN A 280 22.92 0.96 -20.77
CA GLN A 280 23.40 -0.35 -20.33
C GLN A 280 24.94 -0.39 -20.20
N ARG A 281 25.67 0.22 -21.14
CA ARG A 281 27.14 0.34 -21.05
C ARG A 281 27.56 1.22 -19.90
N GLN A 282 26.91 2.35 -19.68
CA GLN A 282 27.16 3.23 -18.53
C GLN A 282 26.98 2.49 -17.21
N TRP A 283 25.88 1.72 -17.07
CA TRP A 283 25.64 0.91 -15.89
C TRP A 283 26.72 -0.14 -15.65
N ILE A 284 27.15 -0.86 -16.70
CA ILE A 284 28.23 -1.84 -16.63
C ILE A 284 29.53 -1.14 -16.15
N GLU A 285 29.87 -0.01 -16.76
CA GLU A 285 31.09 0.73 -16.41
C GLU A 285 31.08 1.26 -14.97
N MET A 286 29.94 1.84 -14.52
CA MET A 286 29.79 2.30 -13.13
C MET A 286 29.89 1.16 -12.12
N LEU A 287 29.30 0.00 -12.40
CA LEU A 287 29.38 -1.19 -11.57
C LEU A 287 30.80 -1.76 -11.51
N GLU A 288 31.50 -1.85 -12.66
CA GLU A 288 32.88 -2.33 -12.75
C GLU A 288 33.86 -1.42 -12.01
N LYS A 289 33.72 -0.10 -12.15
CA LYS A 289 34.49 0.92 -11.45
C LYS A 289 34.09 1.05 -9.97
N ARG A 290 32.97 0.45 -9.57
CA ARG A 290 32.36 0.58 -8.23
C ARG A 290 32.07 2.04 -7.87
N ASP A 291 31.72 2.84 -8.85
CA ASP A 291 31.43 4.25 -8.67
C ASP A 291 30.01 4.46 -8.12
N THR A 292 29.88 4.28 -6.82
CA THR A 292 28.59 4.45 -6.10
C THR A 292 28.05 5.87 -6.23
N LYS A 293 28.93 6.87 -6.41
CA LYS A 293 28.51 8.26 -6.59
C LYS A 293 27.86 8.44 -7.96
N ALA A 294 28.50 8.00 -9.03
CA ALA A 294 27.95 8.06 -10.38
C ALA A 294 26.63 7.26 -10.50
N ILE A 295 26.54 6.09 -9.84
CA ILE A 295 25.30 5.30 -9.79
C ILE A 295 24.20 6.10 -9.10
N ARG A 296 24.47 6.72 -7.95
CA ARG A 296 23.49 7.54 -7.24
C ARG A 296 23.03 8.72 -8.10
N GLU A 297 23.95 9.49 -8.65
CA GLU A 297 23.65 10.64 -9.50
C GLU A 297 22.80 10.25 -10.72
N TRP A 298 23.12 9.12 -11.36
CA TRP A 298 22.34 8.60 -12.47
C TRP A 298 20.92 8.23 -12.06
N VAL A 299 20.77 7.48 -10.94
CA VAL A 299 19.47 7.03 -10.43
C VAL A 299 18.61 8.22 -10.01
N GLU A 300 19.19 9.19 -9.30
CA GLU A 300 18.47 10.38 -8.86
C GLU A 300 18.03 11.24 -10.06
N HIS A 301 18.91 11.43 -11.04
CA HIS A 301 18.56 12.14 -12.26
C HIS A 301 17.44 11.43 -13.03
N GLU A 302 17.48 10.12 -13.12
CA GLU A 302 16.50 9.35 -13.88
C GLU A 302 15.13 9.34 -13.21
N PHE A 303 15.06 9.10 -11.89
CA PHE A 303 13.79 8.82 -11.22
C PHE A 303 13.21 9.99 -10.44
N PHE A 304 14.02 10.95 -9.96
CA PHE A 304 13.51 12.07 -9.15
C PHE A 304 13.27 13.37 -9.95
N THR A 305 13.51 13.36 -11.26
CA THR A 305 13.25 14.51 -12.13
C THR A 305 11.88 14.51 -12.79
N TYR A 306 11.07 13.47 -12.53
CA TYR A 306 9.75 13.38 -13.15
C TYR A 306 8.85 14.54 -12.74
N LYS A 307 8.24 15.18 -13.75
CA LYS A 307 7.26 16.26 -13.59
C LYS A 307 5.97 15.89 -14.33
N LYS A 308 4.86 16.46 -13.88
CA LYS A 308 3.57 16.29 -14.58
C LYS A 308 3.66 16.79 -16.04
N PRO A 309 3.12 16.05 -17.01
CA PRO A 309 2.52 14.72 -16.85
C PRO A 309 3.57 13.64 -16.57
N TYR A 310 3.31 12.80 -15.58
CA TYR A 310 4.19 11.69 -15.19
C TYR A 310 4.17 10.57 -16.26
N PRO A 311 5.21 9.72 -16.32
CA PRO A 311 5.10 8.44 -17.01
C PRO A 311 4.17 7.51 -16.22
N SER A 312 3.62 6.47 -16.85
CA SER A 312 2.84 5.46 -16.15
C SER A 312 3.72 4.75 -15.09
N PRO A 313 3.19 4.48 -13.88
CA PRO A 313 3.91 3.72 -12.85
C PRO A 313 4.47 2.40 -13.36
N ASP A 314 3.73 1.69 -14.22
CA ASP A 314 4.16 0.42 -14.79
C ASP A 314 5.42 0.57 -15.65
N MET A 315 5.51 1.64 -16.47
CA MET A 315 6.69 1.92 -17.26
C MET A 315 7.92 2.21 -16.40
N VAL A 316 7.72 2.94 -15.28
CA VAL A 316 8.80 3.19 -14.30
C VAL A 316 9.24 1.90 -13.63
N ARG A 317 8.31 1.01 -13.26
CA ARG A 317 8.64 -0.31 -12.68
C ARG A 317 9.43 -1.18 -13.65
N ILE A 318 9.05 -1.19 -14.93
CA ILE A 318 9.81 -1.91 -15.97
C ILE A 318 11.22 -1.31 -16.10
N ARG A 319 11.37 0.02 -16.07
CA ARG A 319 12.67 0.68 -16.13
C ARG A 319 13.54 0.35 -14.92
N LEU A 320 12.99 0.38 -13.72
CA LEU A 320 13.68 -0.08 -12.49
C LEU A 320 14.11 -1.55 -12.59
N THR A 321 13.26 -2.40 -13.16
CA THR A 321 13.60 -3.81 -13.40
C THR A 321 14.74 -3.95 -14.42
N SER A 322 14.79 -3.08 -15.43
CA SER A 322 15.88 -3.04 -16.40
C SER A 322 17.22 -2.66 -15.76
N VAL A 323 17.19 -1.71 -14.82
CA VAL A 323 18.36 -1.36 -13.97
C VAL A 323 18.77 -2.55 -13.11
N LEU A 324 17.82 -3.16 -12.41
CA LEU A 324 18.08 -4.32 -11.55
C LEU A 324 18.68 -5.50 -12.33
N ALA A 325 18.32 -5.65 -13.62
CA ALA A 325 18.90 -6.66 -14.49
C ALA A 325 20.41 -6.42 -14.77
N GLN A 326 20.88 -5.15 -14.83
CA GLN A 326 22.31 -4.88 -14.97
C GLN A 326 23.06 -5.27 -13.70
N ILE A 327 22.50 -4.98 -12.53
CA ILE A 327 23.06 -5.39 -11.25
C ILE A 327 23.15 -6.92 -11.18
N ARG A 328 22.11 -7.63 -11.66
CA ARG A 328 22.11 -9.10 -11.71
C ARG A 328 23.23 -9.67 -12.59
N ARG A 329 23.46 -9.05 -13.76
CA ARG A 329 24.56 -9.44 -14.65
C ARG A 329 25.91 -9.27 -13.96
N TYR A 330 26.10 -8.14 -13.27
CA TYR A 330 27.28 -7.88 -12.47
C TYR A 330 27.48 -8.95 -11.36
N MET A 331 26.42 -9.26 -10.59
CA MET A 331 26.49 -10.31 -9.55
C MET A 331 26.98 -11.65 -10.13
N LYS A 332 26.41 -12.08 -11.26
CA LYS A 332 26.81 -13.33 -11.93
C LYS A 332 28.23 -13.30 -12.47
N ALA A 333 28.63 -12.20 -13.12
CA ALA A 333 29.96 -12.06 -13.70
C ALA A 333 31.06 -12.17 -12.63
N TYR A 334 30.74 -11.74 -11.44
CA TYR A 334 31.71 -11.69 -10.36
C TYR A 334 31.49 -12.74 -9.26
N LYS A 335 30.67 -13.74 -9.50
CA LYS A 335 30.38 -14.86 -8.59
C LYS A 335 29.95 -14.42 -7.18
N THR A 336 29.14 -13.36 -7.12
CA THR A 336 28.52 -12.89 -5.88
C THR A 336 27.20 -13.64 -5.64
N ASP A 337 27.23 -14.98 -5.79
CA ASP A 337 26.03 -15.85 -5.75
C ASP A 337 25.81 -16.43 -4.34
N GLU A 338 26.30 -15.77 -3.29
CA GLU A 338 26.00 -16.14 -1.91
C GLU A 338 24.50 -16.02 -1.65
N ALA A 339 23.93 -16.96 -0.89
CA ALA A 339 22.49 -17.06 -0.65
C ALA A 339 21.88 -15.74 -0.12
N ASP A 340 22.65 -15.00 0.66
CA ASP A 340 22.19 -13.72 1.25
C ASP A 340 21.98 -12.64 0.18
N TRP A 341 22.85 -12.59 -0.85
CA TRP A 341 22.71 -11.64 -1.96
C TRP A 341 21.55 -11.99 -2.90
N GLU A 342 21.26 -13.27 -3.08
CA GLU A 342 20.08 -13.72 -3.82
C GLU A 342 18.79 -13.30 -3.11
N ILE A 343 18.74 -13.43 -1.79
CA ILE A 343 17.61 -12.99 -0.97
C ILE A 343 17.46 -11.46 -1.06
N ALA A 344 18.55 -10.71 -0.92
CA ALA A 344 18.53 -9.25 -1.02
C ALA A 344 18.07 -8.78 -2.41
N TYR A 345 18.58 -9.38 -3.49
CA TYR A 345 18.12 -9.12 -4.86
C TYR A 345 16.62 -9.37 -5.02
N HIS A 346 16.15 -10.51 -4.50
CA HIS A 346 14.73 -10.85 -4.57
C HIS A 346 13.86 -9.86 -3.80
N ASN A 347 14.32 -9.39 -2.65
CA ASN A 347 13.61 -8.37 -1.86
C ASN A 347 13.47 -7.06 -2.65
N VAL A 348 14.54 -6.57 -3.28
CA VAL A 348 14.47 -5.37 -4.14
C VAL A 348 13.49 -5.58 -5.30
N PHE A 349 13.52 -6.75 -5.94
CA PHE A 349 12.57 -7.07 -7.00
C PHE A 349 11.11 -7.04 -6.50
N GLN A 350 10.85 -7.58 -5.31
CA GLN A 350 9.51 -7.51 -4.70
C GLN A 350 9.11 -6.06 -4.35
N GLN A 351 10.05 -5.23 -3.91
CA GLN A 351 9.80 -3.80 -3.71
C GLN A 351 9.42 -3.11 -5.03
N ILE A 352 10.14 -3.36 -6.11
CA ILE A 352 9.80 -2.79 -7.44
C ILE A 352 8.37 -3.13 -7.84
N ILE A 353 7.93 -4.36 -7.60
CA ILE A 353 6.60 -4.82 -8.02
C ILE A 353 5.49 -4.33 -7.09
N ARG A 354 5.71 -4.35 -5.77
CA ARG A 354 4.64 -4.22 -4.77
C ARG A 354 4.60 -2.88 -4.05
N ASN A 355 5.74 -2.20 -3.92
CA ASN A 355 5.77 -0.95 -3.16
C ASN A 355 5.00 0.14 -3.90
N PRO A 356 4.04 0.82 -3.25
CA PRO A 356 3.22 1.84 -3.88
C PRO A 356 3.91 3.20 -4.06
N VAL A 357 5.17 3.37 -3.59
CA VAL A 357 5.88 4.65 -3.61
C VAL A 357 7.24 4.51 -4.30
N MET A 358 7.43 5.22 -5.40
CA MET A 358 8.64 5.18 -6.22
C MET A 358 9.91 5.50 -5.42
N TYR A 359 9.87 6.54 -4.60
CA TYR A 359 11.03 6.94 -3.81
C TYR A 359 11.56 5.82 -2.91
N GLN A 360 10.67 5.09 -2.25
CA GLN A 360 11.05 3.96 -1.39
C GLN A 360 11.71 2.85 -2.20
N ILE A 361 11.19 2.55 -3.39
CA ILE A 361 11.77 1.55 -4.30
C ILE A 361 13.18 1.96 -4.71
N VAL A 362 13.35 3.22 -5.11
CA VAL A 362 14.64 3.76 -5.57
C VAL A 362 15.66 3.78 -4.42
N SER A 363 15.24 4.15 -3.22
CA SER A 363 16.11 4.13 -2.03
C SER A 363 16.57 2.73 -1.68
N GLU A 364 15.68 1.74 -1.75
CA GLU A 364 16.03 0.33 -1.51
C GLU A 364 17.00 -0.20 -2.57
N LEU A 365 16.77 0.15 -3.84
CA LEU A 365 17.69 -0.20 -4.94
C LEU A 365 19.10 0.38 -4.72
N LEU A 366 19.17 1.67 -4.35
CA LEU A 366 20.46 2.34 -4.06
C LEU A 366 21.16 1.73 -2.85
N THR A 367 20.42 1.42 -1.80
CA THR A 367 20.95 0.73 -0.62
C THR A 367 21.51 -0.63 -0.99
N PHE A 368 20.77 -1.43 -1.74
CA PHE A 368 21.19 -2.74 -2.20
C PHE A 368 22.49 -2.68 -3.02
N VAL A 369 22.55 -1.81 -4.06
CA VAL A 369 23.73 -1.72 -4.92
C VAL A 369 24.96 -1.21 -4.17
N THR A 370 24.78 -0.26 -3.25
CA THR A 370 25.86 0.28 -2.43
C THR A 370 26.46 -0.80 -1.53
N HIS A 371 25.60 -1.58 -0.85
CA HIS A 371 26.05 -2.70 -0.02
C HIS A 371 26.73 -3.80 -0.83
N LEU A 372 26.18 -4.15 -2.00
CA LEU A 372 26.77 -5.13 -2.90
C LEU A 372 28.19 -4.75 -3.33
N LEU A 373 28.41 -3.46 -3.65
CA LEU A 373 29.70 -2.97 -4.07
C LEU A 373 30.70 -2.83 -2.90
N ALA A 374 30.21 -2.49 -1.70
CA ALA A 374 31.04 -2.40 -0.48
C ALA A 374 31.51 -3.76 0.00
N ALA A 375 30.65 -4.77 0.08
CA ALA A 375 30.99 -6.11 0.57
C ALA A 375 32.16 -6.75 -0.21
N ARG A 376 32.34 -6.36 -1.46
CA ARG A 376 33.42 -6.85 -2.29
C ARG A 376 34.75 -6.13 -2.06
N ASN A 377 34.74 -4.93 -1.49
CA ASN A 377 35.96 -4.30 -1.02
C ASN A 377 36.56 -5.09 0.19
N ASP A 378 35.68 -5.62 1.05
CA ASP A 378 36.09 -6.42 2.22
C ASP A 378 36.79 -7.75 1.84
N SER A 379 36.35 -8.37 0.74
CA SER A 379 36.99 -9.63 0.29
C SER A 379 38.40 -9.43 -0.34
N LEU A 380 38.68 -8.21 -0.83
CA LEU A 380 40.00 -7.88 -1.44
C LEU A 380 40.93 -7.14 -0.46
N GLN A 381 40.38 -6.53 0.58
CA GLN A 381 41.14 -5.84 1.65
C GLN A 381 40.90 -6.49 3.02
N LYS A 382 41.21 -7.76 3.20
CA LYS A 382 41.32 -8.36 4.51
C LYS A 382 42.54 -7.77 5.25
N GLY A 383 42.49 -6.52 5.62
CA GLY A 383 43.46 -5.80 6.39
C GLY A 383 43.02 -4.39 6.69
N THR A 384 42.45 -4.17 7.87
CA THR A 384 42.32 -2.88 8.57
C THR A 384 41.19 -1.93 8.20
N GLU A 385 39.97 -2.38 8.10
CA GLU A 385 38.82 -1.44 8.19
C GLU A 385 38.55 -1.14 9.68
N THR A 386 38.53 0.14 10.05
CA THR A 386 38.25 0.56 11.44
C THR A 386 36.77 0.39 11.79
N LEU A 387 36.45 0.18 13.08
CA LEU A 387 35.07 0.13 13.55
C LEU A 387 34.28 1.38 13.14
N VAL A 388 34.96 2.54 13.14
CA VAL A 388 34.34 3.83 12.76
C VAL A 388 33.92 3.85 11.29
N GLU A 389 34.75 3.34 10.38
CA GLU A 389 34.40 3.25 8.96
C GLU A 389 33.18 2.37 8.75
N LYS A 390 33.17 1.15 9.33
CA LYS A 390 31.99 0.26 9.27
C LYS A 390 30.71 0.90 9.78
N VAL A 391 30.80 1.60 10.91
CA VAL A 391 29.62 2.29 11.48
C VAL A 391 29.17 3.44 10.59
N LYS A 392 30.10 4.22 10.01
CA LYS A 392 29.75 5.31 9.10
C LYS A 392 29.10 4.81 7.81
N ASP A 393 29.62 3.72 7.24
CA ASP A 393 29.02 3.09 6.04
C ASP A 393 27.62 2.58 6.32
N MET A 394 27.41 1.96 7.49
CA MET A 394 26.09 1.54 7.93
C MET A 394 25.15 2.74 8.19
N MET A 395 25.67 3.86 8.68
CA MET A 395 24.88 5.09 8.81
C MET A 395 24.48 5.63 7.43
N GLU A 396 25.41 5.70 6.48
CA GLU A 396 25.11 6.17 5.12
C GLU A 396 24.10 5.28 4.39
N ALA A 397 24.13 3.99 4.65
CA ALA A 397 23.17 3.05 4.09
C ALA A 397 21.76 3.14 4.70
N ASN A 398 21.61 3.64 5.94
CA ASN A 398 20.37 3.54 6.70
C ASN A 398 19.90 4.87 7.33
N PHE A 399 20.50 6.03 7.02
CA PHE A 399 20.13 7.30 7.66
C PHE A 399 18.66 7.71 7.41
N TRP A 400 18.10 7.30 6.30
CA TRP A 400 16.72 7.56 5.88
C TRP A 400 15.67 6.79 6.71
N ASP A 401 16.04 5.65 7.31
CA ASP A 401 15.15 4.88 8.17
C ASP A 401 15.03 5.55 9.55
N ALA A 402 13.82 5.98 9.89
CA ALA A 402 13.52 6.62 11.17
C ALA A 402 13.74 5.68 12.38
N GLN A 403 13.59 4.37 12.18
CA GLN A 403 13.78 3.36 13.23
C GLN A 403 15.26 2.99 13.40
N TRP A 404 16.11 3.30 12.43
CA TRP A 404 17.51 2.96 12.51
C TRP A 404 18.26 3.84 13.54
N ASN A 405 18.87 3.20 14.49
CA ASN A 405 19.50 3.85 15.63
C ASN A 405 20.72 3.06 16.13
N LEU A 406 21.39 3.56 17.17
CA LEU A 406 22.55 2.90 17.77
C LEU A 406 22.28 1.45 18.19
N ALA A 407 21.06 1.11 18.62
CA ALA A 407 20.73 -0.25 19.02
C ALA A 407 20.65 -1.18 17.79
N ALA A 408 20.01 -0.73 16.71
CA ALA A 408 19.95 -1.46 15.44
C ALA A 408 21.34 -1.70 14.85
N CYS A 409 22.19 -0.65 14.83
CA CYS A 409 23.57 -0.76 14.38
C CYS A 409 24.39 -1.74 15.24
N ALA A 410 24.25 -1.68 16.57
CA ALA A 410 24.95 -2.58 17.49
C ALA A 410 24.51 -4.04 17.28
N GLN A 411 23.24 -4.27 17.06
CA GLN A 411 22.68 -5.59 16.75
C GLN A 411 23.24 -6.14 15.44
N ALA A 412 23.26 -5.33 14.38
CA ALA A 412 23.78 -5.72 13.07
C ALA A 412 25.28 -6.06 13.13
N LEU A 413 26.06 -5.32 13.91
CA LEU A 413 27.49 -5.58 14.15
C LEU A 413 27.76 -6.68 15.20
N ARG A 414 26.70 -7.21 15.85
CA ARG A 414 26.80 -8.17 16.96
C ARG A 414 27.71 -7.67 18.11
N ILE A 415 27.66 -6.37 18.39
CA ILE A 415 28.43 -5.70 19.45
C ILE A 415 27.44 -5.14 20.48
N ASN A 416 27.86 -5.12 21.74
CA ASN A 416 27.03 -4.49 22.79
C ASN A 416 26.88 -2.98 22.52
N LYS A 417 25.65 -2.45 22.67
CA LYS A 417 25.29 -1.05 22.41
C LYS A 417 26.21 -0.05 23.16
N SER A 418 26.51 -0.30 24.43
CA SER A 418 27.35 0.58 25.24
C SER A 418 28.79 0.56 24.76
N THR A 419 29.31 -0.62 24.37
CA THR A 419 30.64 -0.79 23.79
C THR A 419 30.78 -0.07 22.46
N LEU A 420 29.78 -0.23 21.56
CA LEU A 420 29.74 0.47 20.28
C LEU A 420 29.72 1.98 20.46
N SER A 421 28.85 2.50 21.34
CA SER A 421 28.75 3.94 21.62
C SER A 421 30.07 4.54 22.09
N ARG A 422 30.72 3.87 23.07
CA ARG A 422 31.98 4.34 23.65
C ARG A 422 33.11 4.30 22.63
N ARG A 423 33.26 3.19 21.92
CA ARG A 423 34.33 3.03 20.92
C ARG A 423 34.19 3.98 19.77
N PHE A 424 32.97 4.10 19.24
CA PHE A 424 32.67 5.03 18.14
C PHE A 424 32.99 6.47 18.54
N ALA A 425 32.56 6.92 19.72
CA ALA A 425 32.84 8.28 20.18
C ALA A 425 34.32 8.52 20.44
N ALA A 426 35.04 7.53 20.99
CA ALA A 426 36.49 7.63 21.24
C ALA A 426 37.29 7.70 19.94
N GLU A 427 36.93 6.91 18.93
CA GLU A 427 37.65 6.80 17.66
C GLU A 427 37.25 7.90 16.65
N SER A 428 35.96 8.31 16.61
CA SER A 428 35.46 9.32 15.66
C SER A 428 35.47 10.75 16.19
N GLY A 429 35.62 10.96 17.50
CA GLY A 429 35.54 12.26 18.15
C GLY A 429 34.10 12.80 18.32
N GLN A 430 33.08 12.10 17.87
CA GLN A 430 31.67 12.52 17.90
C GLN A 430 30.75 11.39 18.36
N SER A 431 29.59 11.74 18.94
CA SER A 431 28.62 10.69 19.27
C SER A 431 27.97 10.09 18.01
N PHE A 432 27.59 8.83 18.10
CA PHE A 432 26.81 8.15 17.05
C PHE A 432 25.58 8.98 16.63
N ARG A 433 24.85 9.51 17.60
CA ARG A 433 23.64 10.28 17.36
C ARG A 433 23.91 11.58 16.61
N ASP A 434 24.96 12.29 16.98
CA ASP A 434 25.31 13.55 16.32
C ASP A 434 25.79 13.33 14.90
N THR A 435 26.61 12.30 14.68
CA THR A 435 27.05 11.88 13.33
C THR A 435 25.85 11.54 12.44
N LEU A 436 24.88 10.75 12.95
CA LEU A 436 23.68 10.40 12.20
C LEU A 436 22.84 11.62 11.86
N HIS A 437 22.66 12.55 12.82
CA HIS A 437 21.94 13.79 12.54
C HIS A 437 22.64 14.68 11.52
N GLN A 438 23.97 14.77 11.55
CA GLN A 438 24.74 15.51 10.55
C GLN A 438 24.52 14.93 9.14
N MET A 439 24.53 13.59 9.00
CA MET A 439 24.27 12.92 7.71
C MET A 439 22.86 13.21 7.21
N ARG A 440 21.85 13.09 8.08
CA ARG A 440 20.44 13.40 7.76
C ARG A 440 20.26 14.86 7.32
N ILE A 441 20.87 15.80 8.01
CA ILE A 441 20.80 17.22 7.66
C ILE A 441 21.56 17.54 6.39
N ARG A 442 22.71 16.90 6.15
CA ARG A 442 23.45 17.02 4.87
C ARG A 442 22.57 16.63 3.69
N GLU A 443 21.87 15.52 3.80
CA GLU A 443 20.95 15.05 2.77
C GLU A 443 19.73 16.00 2.65
N ALA A 444 19.18 16.47 3.77
CA ALA A 444 18.10 17.44 3.75
C ALA A 444 18.48 18.72 3.00
N LYS A 445 19.71 19.21 3.18
CA LYS A 445 20.22 20.40 2.45
C LYS A 445 20.26 20.13 0.95
N ARG A 446 20.72 18.96 0.55
CA ARG A 446 20.72 18.55 -0.85
C ARG A 446 19.32 18.53 -1.44
N LEU A 447 18.36 17.88 -0.76
CA LEU A 447 16.97 17.84 -1.21
C LEU A 447 16.29 19.19 -1.23
N LEU A 448 16.60 20.08 -0.26
CA LEU A 448 16.12 21.46 -0.24
C LEU A 448 16.60 22.29 -1.41
N HIS A 449 17.81 22.02 -1.90
CA HIS A 449 18.43 22.71 -3.03
C HIS A 449 17.98 22.13 -4.38
N ASP A 450 17.95 20.80 -4.50
CA ASP A 450 17.83 20.12 -5.79
C ASP A 450 16.38 19.78 -6.16
N THR A 451 15.42 19.92 -5.21
CA THR A 451 14.03 19.48 -5.41
C THR A 451 13.00 20.49 -4.89
N GLU A 452 11.78 20.41 -5.41
CA GLU A 452 10.62 21.17 -4.94
C GLU A 452 9.80 20.42 -3.85
N LEU A 453 10.34 19.35 -3.28
CA LEU A 453 9.65 18.57 -2.24
C LEU A 453 9.29 19.46 -1.04
N SER A 454 8.15 19.19 -0.40
CA SER A 454 7.75 19.90 0.82
C SER A 454 8.75 19.66 1.97
N ILE A 455 8.81 20.58 2.93
CA ILE A 455 9.66 20.42 4.12
C ILE A 455 9.29 19.15 4.90
N GLU A 456 8.01 18.81 4.90
CA GLU A 456 7.50 17.59 5.55
C GLU A 456 8.03 16.33 4.86
N GLU A 457 7.96 16.27 3.54
CA GLU A 457 8.50 15.15 2.74
C GLU A 457 10.00 15.00 2.96
N ILE A 458 10.76 16.11 2.89
CA ILE A 458 12.20 16.08 3.15
C ILE A 458 12.51 15.57 4.56
N SER A 459 11.72 15.99 5.56
CA SER A 459 11.85 15.49 6.93
C SER A 459 11.74 13.95 6.97
N ARG A 460 10.73 13.38 6.31
CA ARG A 460 10.53 11.93 6.26
C ARG A 460 11.64 11.22 5.49
N LEU A 461 11.98 11.74 4.31
CA LEU A 461 13.00 11.18 3.43
C LEU A 461 14.38 11.14 4.08
N THR A 462 14.62 12.00 5.05
CA THR A 462 15.86 12.07 5.80
C THR A 462 15.78 11.37 7.17
N GLY A 463 14.77 10.51 7.39
CA GLY A 463 14.66 9.64 8.55
C GLY A 463 14.18 10.33 9.84
N TYR A 464 13.37 11.38 9.74
CA TYR A 464 12.73 11.99 10.89
C TYR A 464 11.24 11.66 10.91
N THR A 465 10.74 11.17 12.03
CA THR A 465 9.34 10.82 12.24
C THR A 465 8.45 12.07 12.32
N HIS A 466 8.98 13.18 12.85
CA HIS A 466 8.21 14.41 13.06
C HIS A 466 8.94 15.62 12.48
N GLN A 467 8.25 16.38 11.64
CA GLN A 467 8.77 17.61 11.02
C GLN A 467 9.21 18.65 12.06
N THR A 468 8.52 18.76 13.20
CA THR A 468 8.88 19.69 14.25
C THR A 468 10.26 19.39 14.83
N TYR A 469 10.58 18.13 15.05
CA TYR A 469 11.89 17.71 15.53
C TYR A 469 12.98 17.92 14.46
N PHE A 470 12.67 17.62 13.20
CA PHE A 470 13.53 17.91 12.05
C PHE A 470 13.86 19.41 12.00
N ASN A 471 12.85 20.29 12.02
CA ASN A 471 13.03 21.73 11.95
C ASN A 471 13.94 22.24 13.09
N ALA A 472 13.74 21.74 14.32
CA ALA A 472 14.57 22.08 15.46
C ALA A 472 16.03 21.63 15.28
N LYS A 473 16.25 20.39 14.78
CA LYS A 473 17.58 19.85 14.52
C LYS A 473 18.28 20.55 13.35
N PHE A 474 17.56 20.84 12.28
CA PHE A 474 18.08 21.59 11.15
C PHE A 474 18.54 22.99 11.61
N LYS A 475 17.68 23.71 12.36
CA LYS A 475 18.02 25.04 12.89
C LYS A 475 19.21 24.98 13.86
N GLN A 476 19.31 23.90 14.67
CA GLN A 476 20.45 23.71 15.58
C GLN A 476 21.78 23.56 14.85
N LEU A 477 21.81 22.82 13.72
CA LEU A 477 23.03 22.51 12.98
C LEU A 477 23.37 23.58 11.94
N GLU A 478 22.38 24.13 11.23
CA GLU A 478 22.57 25.07 10.12
C GLU A 478 22.28 26.54 10.49
N ARG A 479 21.84 26.81 11.73
CA ARG A 479 21.50 28.14 12.28
C ARG A 479 20.34 28.87 11.59
N CYS A 480 19.70 28.26 10.60
CA CYS A 480 18.50 28.77 9.91
C CYS A 480 17.45 27.69 9.81
N THR A 481 16.21 28.05 9.49
CA THR A 481 15.15 27.06 9.27
C THR A 481 15.29 26.43 7.89
N PRO A 482 14.74 25.19 7.66
CA PRO A 482 14.73 24.59 6.33
C PRO A 482 14.11 25.49 5.26
N PHE A 483 13.05 26.21 5.62
CA PHE A 483 12.38 27.15 4.72
C PHE A 483 13.30 28.33 4.34
N ALA A 484 13.96 28.95 5.33
CA ALA A 484 14.91 30.03 5.08
C ALA A 484 16.11 29.55 4.24
N TYR A 485 16.59 28.34 4.49
CA TYR A 485 17.65 27.72 3.71
C TYR A 485 17.27 27.58 2.24
N ARG A 486 16.06 27.06 1.94
CA ARG A 486 15.54 26.93 0.56
C ARG A 486 15.39 28.27 -0.13
N SER A 487 14.90 29.28 0.59
CA SER A 487 14.66 30.62 0.04
C SER A 487 15.94 31.43 -0.15
N GLY A 488 17.12 30.93 0.23
CA GLY A 488 18.37 31.69 0.17
C GLY A 488 18.44 32.86 1.14
N ILE A 489 17.53 32.92 2.10
CA ILE A 489 17.49 33.97 3.13
C ILE A 489 18.37 33.49 4.29
N GLN A 490 19.60 33.97 4.35
CA GLN A 490 20.51 33.78 5.48
C GLN A 490 20.25 34.78 6.60
#